data_2ed32bf78498c249eec7fd39bad7049d
#
_entry.id   2ed32bf78498c249eec7fd39bad7049d
#
_cell.length_a   1.000
_cell.length_b   1.000
_cell.length_c   1.000
_cell.angle_alpha   90.00
_cell.angle_beta   90.00
_cell.angle_gamma   90.00
#
_symmetry.space_group_name_H-M   'P 1'
#
loop_
_entity.id
_entity.type
_entity.pdbx_description
1 polymer ?
#
loop_
_entity_poly.entity_id
_entity_poly.type
_entity_poly.pdbx_seq_one_letter_code
_entity_poly.pdbx_strand_id
1 'polypeptide(L)'
;MSTDAGRGQLADTYVAALQHDLVDLPPETTLVGVVRSPTPWFHATVDENLPALGPPANLLESTKAAEEDLKVQGLCAEGAHNAAWDRVDFGERYREHLETDEEARTALESLATRLESGESLALVCFENTETKRCHRTILRERLEQERA
;
A
#
# COMPACT_ATOMS: atom_id res chain seq x y z
N MET A 1 6.14 -27.34 15.82
CA MET A 1 5.63 -25.99 16.07
C MET A 1 5.92 -25.11 14.87
N SER A 2 4.98 -24.30 14.48
CA SER A 2 5.18 -23.40 13.34
C SER A 2 6.29 -22.39 13.65
N THR A 3 7.15 -22.12 12.67
CA THR A 3 8.17 -21.09 12.79
C THR A 3 7.57 -19.71 12.90
N ASP A 4 6.28 -19.57 12.60
CA ASP A 4 5.55 -18.31 12.68
C ASP A 4 4.97 -18.03 14.08
N ALA A 5 5.11 -19.00 14.98
CA ALA A 5 4.67 -18.78 16.37
C ALA A 5 5.51 -17.66 16.97
N GLY A 6 4.86 -16.58 17.40
CA GLY A 6 5.51 -15.39 17.93
C GLY A 6 5.77 -14.30 16.92
N ARG A 7 5.56 -14.57 15.64
CA ARG A 7 5.64 -13.54 14.61
C ARG A 7 4.27 -12.93 14.38
N GLY A 8 4.28 -11.66 14.01
CA GLY A 8 3.05 -10.97 13.66
C GLY A 8 2.51 -11.39 12.30
N GLN A 9 1.22 -11.21 12.10
CA GLN A 9 0.58 -11.46 10.82
C GLN A 9 0.60 -10.19 9.98
N LEU A 10 0.81 -10.35 8.68
CA LEU A 10 0.78 -9.24 7.74
C LEU A 10 -0.47 -9.38 6.88
N ALA A 11 -1.32 -8.35 6.93
CA ALA A 11 -2.52 -8.27 6.12
C ALA A 11 -2.50 -6.96 5.34
N ASP A 12 -3.45 -6.79 4.42
CA ASP A 12 -3.64 -5.53 3.73
C ASP A 12 -5.13 -5.33 3.46
N THR A 13 -5.54 -4.05 3.41
CA THR A 13 -6.93 -3.70 3.20
C THR A 13 -7.02 -2.26 2.66
N TYR A 14 -8.23 -1.75 2.54
CA TYR A 14 -8.48 -0.39 2.08
C TYR A 14 -9.49 0.29 3.00
N VAL A 15 -9.49 1.62 2.98
CA VAL A 15 -10.25 2.43 3.94
C VAL A 15 -11.74 2.08 3.96
N ALA A 16 -12.36 1.96 2.78
CA ALA A 16 -13.80 1.67 2.72
C ALA A 16 -14.14 0.33 3.37
N ALA A 17 -13.25 -0.67 3.24
CA ALA A 17 -13.47 -1.96 3.88
C ALA A 17 -13.48 -1.83 5.40
N LEU A 18 -12.60 -0.99 5.95
CA LEU A 18 -12.55 -0.73 7.39
C LEU A 18 -13.79 0.04 7.86
N GLN A 19 -14.20 1.06 7.11
CA GLN A 19 -15.35 1.88 7.47
C GLN A 19 -16.66 1.11 7.42
N HIS A 20 -16.78 0.16 6.52
CA HIS A 20 -17.99 -0.64 6.34
C HIS A 20 -17.90 -2.04 6.96
N ASP A 21 -16.86 -2.26 7.76
CA ASP A 21 -16.66 -3.53 8.48
C ASP A 21 -16.67 -4.76 7.55
N LEU A 22 -16.01 -4.63 6.41
CA LEU A 22 -15.95 -5.69 5.39
C LEU A 22 -14.72 -6.58 5.54
N VAL A 23 -13.83 -6.26 6.47
CA VAL A 23 -12.60 -7.02 6.71
C VAL A 23 -12.54 -7.48 8.14
N ASP A 24 -12.11 -8.72 8.34
CA ASP A 24 -11.96 -9.31 9.66
C ASP A 24 -10.47 -9.42 9.97
N LEU A 25 -10.01 -8.63 10.92
CA LEU A 25 -8.61 -8.60 11.34
C LEU A 25 -8.50 -8.99 12.82
N PRO A 26 -7.38 -9.61 13.22
CA PRO A 26 -7.16 -9.86 14.65
C PRO A 26 -7.27 -8.57 15.45
N PRO A 27 -7.87 -8.62 16.67
CA PRO A 27 -8.14 -7.39 17.45
C PRO A 27 -6.94 -6.50 17.73
N GLU A 28 -5.76 -7.09 17.82
CA GLU A 28 -4.52 -6.37 18.15
C GLU A 28 -3.76 -5.87 16.92
N THR A 29 -4.35 -5.98 15.73
CA THR A 29 -3.69 -5.57 14.51
C THR A 29 -3.53 -4.05 14.45
N THR A 30 -2.31 -3.59 14.19
CA THR A 30 -2.01 -2.18 13.99
C THR A 30 -2.31 -1.81 12.53
N LEU A 31 -3.10 -0.77 12.32
CA LEU A 31 -3.46 -0.29 10.99
C LEU A 31 -2.43 0.73 10.53
N VAL A 32 -1.64 0.38 9.52
CA VAL A 32 -0.56 1.22 8.99
C VAL A 32 -0.94 1.74 7.62
N GLY A 33 -1.23 3.03 7.53
CA GLY A 33 -1.47 3.68 6.25
C GLY A 33 -0.18 3.79 5.46
N VAL A 34 -0.27 3.63 4.15
CA VAL A 34 0.89 3.68 3.25
C VAL A 34 0.62 4.64 2.09
N VAL A 35 0.07 5.81 2.41
CA VAL A 35 -0.35 6.82 1.43
C VAL A 35 0.55 8.03 1.48
N ARG A 36 0.95 8.55 0.34
CA ARG A 36 1.84 9.72 0.25
C ARG A 36 1.20 10.97 0.84
N SER A 37 -0.07 11.22 0.53
CA SER A 37 -0.78 12.43 0.93
C SER A 37 -2.13 12.06 1.55
N PRO A 38 -2.16 11.67 2.81
CA PRO A 38 -3.41 11.24 3.45
C PRO A 38 -4.33 12.43 3.73
N THR A 39 -5.62 12.16 3.69
CA THR A 39 -6.65 13.12 4.11
C THR A 39 -6.85 13.03 5.62
N PRO A 40 -7.47 14.06 6.26
CA PRO A 40 -7.72 13.98 7.71
C PRO A 40 -8.54 12.75 8.12
N TRP A 41 -9.55 12.38 7.33
CA TRP A 41 -10.38 11.22 7.67
C TRP A 41 -9.60 9.90 7.50
N PHE A 42 -8.61 9.86 6.62
CA PHE A 42 -7.72 8.70 6.50
C PHE A 42 -6.91 8.52 7.77
N HIS A 43 -6.33 9.60 8.30
CA HIS A 43 -5.60 9.57 9.57
C HIS A 43 -6.47 9.08 10.72
N ALA A 44 -7.76 9.45 10.71
CA ALA A 44 -8.68 9.00 11.75
C ALA A 44 -9.00 7.51 11.67
N THR A 45 -8.79 6.89 10.50
CA THR A 45 -9.10 5.49 10.27
C THR A 45 -7.93 4.55 10.61
N VAL A 46 -6.69 5.03 10.46
CA VAL A 46 -5.50 4.22 10.70
C VAL A 46 -4.80 4.63 11.99
N ASP A 47 -3.98 3.74 12.52
CA ASP A 47 -3.22 4.02 13.74
C ASP A 47 -2.01 4.91 13.44
N GLU A 48 -1.40 4.73 12.28
CA GLU A 48 -0.28 5.54 11.81
C GLU A 48 -0.24 5.52 10.30
N ASN A 49 0.47 6.47 9.69
CA ASN A 49 0.67 6.49 8.24
C ASN A 49 2.14 6.76 7.93
N LEU A 50 2.70 6.02 6.98
CA LEU A 50 4.09 6.13 6.56
C LEU A 50 4.13 6.65 5.11
N PRO A 51 4.22 7.99 4.92
CA PRO A 51 4.19 8.57 3.57
C PRO A 51 5.31 8.08 2.65
N ALA A 52 6.48 7.75 3.22
CA ALA A 52 7.61 7.25 2.44
C ALA A 52 7.29 5.93 1.73
N LEU A 53 6.32 5.17 2.21
CA LEU A 53 5.88 3.93 1.58
C LEU A 53 4.77 4.16 0.55
N GLY A 54 4.27 5.38 0.44
CA GLY A 54 3.40 5.77 -0.66
C GLY A 54 4.23 5.98 -1.94
N PRO A 55 3.61 5.92 -3.11
CA PRO A 55 4.34 6.20 -4.36
C PRO A 55 4.91 7.60 -4.34
N PRO A 56 6.11 7.84 -4.93
CA PRO A 56 6.65 9.20 -4.97
C PRO A 56 5.73 10.14 -5.77
N ALA A 57 5.78 11.43 -5.42
CA ALA A 57 4.89 12.43 -6.00
C ALA A 57 4.93 12.46 -7.53
N ASN A 58 6.12 12.38 -8.12
CA ASN A 58 6.26 12.39 -9.58
C ASN A 58 5.61 11.16 -10.24
N LEU A 59 5.63 10.02 -9.58
CA LEU A 59 4.97 8.82 -10.08
C LEU A 59 3.45 8.98 -10.02
N LEU A 60 2.94 9.54 -8.93
CA LEU A 60 1.50 9.81 -8.79
C LEU A 60 1.02 10.80 -9.85
N GLU A 61 1.80 11.86 -10.11
CA GLU A 61 1.46 12.86 -11.13
C GLU A 61 1.43 12.24 -12.53
N SER A 62 2.44 11.43 -12.86
CA SER A 62 2.50 10.73 -14.16
C SER A 62 1.32 9.79 -14.34
N THR A 63 0.95 9.07 -13.30
CA THR A 63 -0.16 8.13 -13.33
C THR A 63 -1.48 8.87 -13.53
N LYS A 64 -1.67 9.96 -12.81
CA LYS A 64 -2.89 10.76 -12.92
C LYS A 64 -3.05 11.36 -14.31
N ALA A 65 -1.97 11.90 -14.88
CA ALA A 65 -2.00 12.47 -16.23
C ALA A 65 -2.35 11.40 -17.28
N ALA A 66 -1.76 10.20 -17.17
CA ALA A 66 -2.08 9.10 -18.06
C ALA A 66 -3.53 8.64 -17.90
N GLU A 67 -4.02 8.59 -16.68
CA GLU A 67 -5.38 8.21 -16.38
C GLU A 67 -6.39 9.18 -16.99
N GLU A 68 -6.15 10.49 -16.87
CA GLU A 68 -7.00 11.51 -17.47
C GLU A 68 -7.02 11.42 -18.99
N ASP A 69 -5.85 11.19 -19.61
CA ASP A 69 -5.74 11.01 -21.05
C ASP A 69 -6.55 9.80 -21.52
N LEU A 70 -6.47 8.69 -20.81
CA LEU A 70 -7.20 7.48 -21.14
C LEU A 70 -8.71 7.66 -20.99
N LYS A 71 -9.15 8.43 -20.00
CA LYS A 71 -10.57 8.77 -19.86
C LYS A 71 -11.09 9.59 -21.04
N VAL A 72 -10.28 10.53 -21.53
CA VAL A 72 -10.61 11.31 -22.72
C VAL A 72 -10.76 10.40 -23.93
N GLN A 73 -9.98 9.33 -24.00
CA GLN A 73 -10.06 8.33 -25.06
C GLN A 73 -11.25 7.38 -24.92
N GLY A 74 -12.02 7.51 -23.85
CA GLY A 74 -13.26 6.76 -23.67
C GLY A 74 -13.22 5.62 -22.67
N LEU A 75 -12.10 5.42 -21.96
CA LEU A 75 -12.03 4.37 -20.95
C LEU A 75 -12.80 4.80 -19.69
N CYS A 76 -13.43 3.81 -19.03
CA CYS A 76 -14.04 4.05 -17.73
C CYS A 76 -12.97 4.32 -16.68
N ALA A 77 -13.37 4.82 -15.51
CA ALA A 77 -12.42 5.17 -14.45
C ALA A 77 -11.52 4.00 -14.04
N GLU A 78 -12.10 2.83 -13.85
CA GLU A 78 -11.33 1.64 -13.49
C GLU A 78 -10.37 1.21 -14.60
N GLY A 79 -10.85 1.16 -15.84
CA GLY A 79 -10.02 0.81 -16.99
C GLY A 79 -8.88 1.81 -17.19
N ALA A 80 -9.18 3.10 -17.05
CA ALA A 80 -8.18 4.16 -17.17
C ALA A 80 -7.11 4.04 -16.08
N HIS A 81 -7.52 3.77 -14.85
CA HIS A 81 -6.59 3.58 -13.73
C HIS A 81 -5.62 2.42 -14.01
N ASN A 82 -6.16 1.27 -14.39
CA ASN A 82 -5.34 0.08 -14.60
C ASN A 82 -4.43 0.20 -15.83
N ALA A 83 -4.92 0.82 -16.90
CA ALA A 83 -4.12 1.05 -18.10
C ALA A 83 -3.02 2.11 -17.86
N ALA A 84 -3.32 3.14 -17.07
CA ALA A 84 -2.32 4.14 -16.69
C ALA A 84 -1.17 3.52 -15.90
N TRP A 85 -1.49 2.59 -15.01
CA TRP A 85 -0.50 1.85 -14.23
C TRP A 85 0.55 1.21 -15.13
N ASP A 86 0.10 0.55 -16.22
CA ASP A 86 1.00 -0.08 -17.17
C ASP A 86 1.75 0.95 -18.02
N ARG A 87 1.06 2.01 -18.44
CA ARG A 87 1.66 3.05 -19.30
C ARG A 87 2.84 3.75 -18.64
N VAL A 88 2.78 3.99 -17.34
CA VAL A 88 3.85 4.69 -16.62
C VAL A 88 4.86 3.77 -15.95
N ASP A 89 4.76 2.46 -16.18
CA ASP A 89 5.61 1.45 -15.53
C ASP A 89 5.58 1.59 -13.99
N PHE A 90 4.38 1.74 -13.46
CA PHE A 90 4.19 2.03 -12.04
C PHE A 90 4.88 0.99 -11.15
N GLY A 91 4.68 -0.28 -11.43
CA GLY A 91 5.24 -1.35 -10.61
C GLY A 91 6.75 -1.28 -10.48
N GLU A 92 7.45 -1.13 -11.62
CA GLU A 92 8.90 -1.02 -11.63
C GLU A 92 9.39 0.23 -10.94
N ARG A 93 8.75 1.37 -11.20
CA ARG A 93 9.13 2.65 -10.61
C ARG A 93 8.91 2.65 -9.10
N TYR A 94 7.82 2.04 -8.65
CA TYR A 94 7.56 1.94 -7.20
C TYR A 94 8.56 0.98 -6.53
N ARG A 95 8.88 -0.15 -7.15
CA ARG A 95 9.88 -1.07 -6.60
C ARG A 95 11.25 -0.40 -6.49
N GLU A 96 11.62 0.37 -7.49
CA GLU A 96 12.86 1.14 -7.45
C GLU A 96 12.84 2.13 -6.30
N HIS A 97 11.73 2.82 -6.08
CA HIS A 97 11.56 3.73 -4.95
C HIS A 97 11.80 3.00 -3.62
N LEU A 98 11.21 1.81 -3.45
CA LEU A 98 11.40 1.03 -2.22
C LEU A 98 12.85 0.59 -2.03
N GLU A 99 13.61 0.41 -3.09
CA GLU A 99 15.00 -0.02 -3.01
C GLU A 99 16.00 1.11 -2.83
N THR A 100 15.70 2.29 -3.39
CA THR A 100 16.67 3.39 -3.46
C THR A 100 16.36 4.56 -2.53
N ASP A 101 15.12 4.74 -2.13
CA ASP A 101 14.77 5.84 -1.23
C ASP A 101 15.08 5.46 0.21
N GLU A 102 15.92 6.28 0.86
CA GLU A 102 16.39 6.00 2.20
C GLU A 102 15.26 5.92 3.22
N GLU A 103 14.31 6.84 3.16
CA GLU A 103 13.18 6.86 4.08
C GLU A 103 12.27 5.64 3.88
N ALA A 104 12.06 5.24 2.62
CA ALA A 104 11.26 4.06 2.32
C ALA A 104 11.94 2.80 2.85
N ARG A 105 13.24 2.69 2.68
CA ARG A 105 14.01 1.55 3.20
C ARG A 105 13.95 1.47 4.70
N THR A 106 14.11 2.60 5.38
CA THR A 106 14.01 2.66 6.84
C THR A 106 12.64 2.22 7.32
N ALA A 107 11.59 2.69 6.65
CA ALA A 107 10.23 2.30 6.99
C ALA A 107 9.98 0.81 6.77
N LEU A 108 10.48 0.25 5.66
CA LEU A 108 10.38 -1.20 5.39
C LEU A 108 11.06 -2.03 6.47
N GLU A 109 12.27 -1.65 6.84
CA GLU A 109 13.02 -2.36 7.88
C GLU A 109 12.32 -2.30 9.23
N SER A 110 11.74 -1.14 9.54
CA SER A 110 10.97 -0.96 10.77
C SER A 110 9.75 -1.89 10.81
N LEU A 111 8.98 -1.94 9.72
CA LEU A 111 7.82 -2.81 9.65
C LEU A 111 8.20 -4.29 9.72
N ALA A 112 9.27 -4.68 9.03
CA ALA A 112 9.75 -6.06 9.07
C ALA A 112 10.16 -6.46 10.48
N THR A 113 10.85 -5.58 11.19
CA THR A 113 11.26 -5.81 12.59
C THR A 113 10.05 -5.96 13.50
N ARG A 114 9.04 -5.12 13.32
CA ARG A 114 7.81 -5.17 14.11
C ARG A 114 7.07 -6.50 13.91
N LEU A 115 6.99 -6.96 12.66
CA LEU A 115 6.38 -8.25 12.35
C LEU A 115 7.15 -9.41 13.00
N GLU A 116 8.47 -9.37 12.94
CA GLU A 116 9.30 -10.41 13.55
C GLU A 116 9.20 -10.44 15.07
N SER A 117 8.94 -9.28 15.67
CA SER A 117 8.78 -9.20 17.13
C SER A 117 7.38 -9.59 17.61
N GLY A 118 6.49 -9.94 16.71
CA GLY A 118 5.16 -10.42 17.06
C GLY A 118 4.01 -9.44 16.86
N GLU A 119 4.30 -8.24 16.37
CA GLU A 119 3.25 -7.26 16.11
C GLU A 119 2.55 -7.58 14.79
N SER A 120 1.22 -7.67 14.80
CA SER A 120 0.44 -7.88 13.58
C SER A 120 0.11 -6.54 12.95
N LEU A 121 0.32 -6.45 11.63
CA LEU A 121 0.15 -5.21 10.87
C LEU A 121 -0.81 -5.41 9.72
N ALA A 122 -1.60 -4.38 9.41
CA ALA A 122 -2.40 -4.35 8.20
C ALA A 122 -2.05 -3.07 7.42
N LEU A 123 -1.61 -3.25 6.18
CA LEU A 123 -1.30 -2.13 5.29
C LEU A 123 -2.61 -1.57 4.73
N VAL A 124 -2.78 -0.26 4.79
CA VAL A 124 -4.05 0.38 4.40
C VAL A 124 -3.81 1.44 3.34
N CYS A 125 -4.59 1.41 2.28
CA CYS A 125 -4.60 2.46 1.26
C CYS A 125 -6.05 2.77 0.85
N PHE A 126 -6.24 3.58 -0.20
CA PHE A 126 -7.57 3.95 -0.68
C PHE A 126 -8.19 2.92 -1.60
N GLU A 127 -7.37 2.22 -2.40
CA GLU A 127 -7.86 1.43 -3.52
C GLU A 127 -8.31 0.02 -3.12
N ASN A 128 -9.47 -0.38 -3.65
CA ASN A 128 -9.93 -1.77 -3.58
C ASN A 128 -9.18 -2.56 -4.67
N THR A 129 -8.28 -3.45 -4.26
CA THR A 129 -7.43 -4.19 -5.20
C THR A 129 -8.17 -5.28 -5.97
N GLU A 130 -9.42 -5.54 -5.69
CA GLU A 130 -10.24 -6.43 -6.50
C GLU A 130 -10.59 -5.78 -7.85
N THR A 131 -10.63 -4.45 -7.92
CA THR A 131 -11.00 -3.72 -9.12
C THR A 131 -9.89 -2.84 -9.67
N LYS A 132 -9.03 -2.30 -8.80
CA LYS A 132 -7.94 -1.38 -9.19
C LYS A 132 -6.61 -1.84 -8.62
N ARG A 133 -5.55 -1.65 -9.39
CA ARG A 133 -4.19 -1.92 -8.93
C ARG A 133 -3.77 -0.89 -7.89
N CYS A 134 -3.01 -1.33 -6.90
CA CYS A 134 -2.49 -0.47 -5.84
C CYS A 134 -1.07 -0.86 -5.46
N HIS A 135 -0.27 0.14 -5.11
CA HIS A 135 1.10 -0.07 -4.63
C HIS A 135 1.15 -0.97 -3.40
N ARG A 136 0.07 -1.04 -2.65
CA ARG A 136 -0.03 -1.89 -1.46
C ARG A 136 0.30 -3.35 -1.73
N THR A 137 -0.11 -3.86 -2.88
CA THR A 137 0.18 -5.25 -3.26
C THR A 137 1.68 -5.48 -3.43
N ILE A 138 2.36 -4.53 -4.08
CA ILE A 138 3.82 -4.60 -4.27
C ILE A 138 4.54 -4.47 -2.93
N LEU A 139 4.08 -3.55 -2.10
CA LEU A 139 4.66 -3.33 -0.78
C LEU A 139 4.54 -4.58 0.10
N ARG A 140 3.40 -5.22 0.07
CA ARG A 140 3.18 -6.45 0.84
C ARG A 140 4.15 -7.56 0.40
N GLU A 141 4.31 -7.73 -0.90
CA GLU A 141 5.26 -8.71 -1.44
C GLU A 141 6.69 -8.41 -0.96
N ARG A 142 7.07 -7.15 -0.98
CA ARG A 142 8.40 -6.74 -0.54
C ARG A 142 8.60 -7.01 0.95
N LEU A 143 7.60 -6.71 1.77
CA LEU A 143 7.67 -6.99 3.21
C LEU A 143 7.77 -8.49 3.49
N GLU A 144 7.07 -9.33 2.74
CA GLU A 144 7.18 -10.78 2.88
C GLU A 144 8.60 -11.25 2.56
N GLN A 145 9.26 -10.63 1.59
CA GLN A 145 10.65 -10.94 1.25
C GLN A 145 11.61 -10.48 2.36
N GLU A 146 11.38 -9.30 2.94
CA GLU A 146 12.22 -8.75 4.00
C GLU A 146 12.15 -9.55 5.29
N ARG A 147 10.99 -10.11 5.60
CA ARG A 147 10.80 -10.86 6.84
C ARG A 147 11.23 -12.32 6.74
N ALA A 148 11.64 -12.75 5.57
CA ALA A 148 12.16 -14.09 5.38
C ALA A 148 13.56 -14.24 6.03
#